data_0204b66cd130aac5525bfb2bce0c9140
#
_entry.id   0204b66cd130aac5525bfb2bce0c9140
#
_cell.length_a   1.000
_cell.length_b   1.000
_cell.length_c   1.000
_cell.angle_alpha   90.00
_cell.angle_beta   90.00
_cell.angle_gamma   90.00
#
_symmetry.space_group_name_H-M   'P 1'
#
loop_
_entity.id
_entity.type
_entity.pdbx_description
1 polymer ?
#
loop_
_entity_poly.entity_id
_entity_poly.type
_entity_poly.pdbx_seq_one_letter_code
_entity_poly.pdbx_strand_id
1 'polypeptide(L)'
;MTNQEDKFPTLASESESKSKRKGRVRQKLISSGLKSMKPPSKSLKKLRANIQERKRKEKKAAKDTPSTKIKITETESENLTLEQEHNILFKPNEGPQTAFLASAEREVLYGGAAGGGKSYAMLADPLRYLSHPQFSGLLLRRTTEELRELVWKSQELYPKVIPGIKWSERKMQWTSPQGGRLWLSYLDRDEDVLRYQGLSFSWIGFDELTQWPTHFAWDYLRSRLRSTAADLPIYMRATTNPGGAGHVWVKKYFVDPAPPGKEFDAIDEDGNTLRYPKGHSKEGKALFKRKFIPAKLFDNPYLAESGDYETM
;
A
#
# COMPACT_ATOMS: atom_id res chain seq x y z
N MET A 1 -2.46 9.83 67.92
CA MET A 1 -1.73 11.01 68.32
C MET A 1 -0.39 11.01 67.62
N THR A 2 -0.05 12.12 67.04
CA THR A 2 1.15 12.56 66.29
C THR A 2 1.24 12.16 64.83
N ASN A 3 0.83 13.13 64.00
CA ASN A 3 1.12 13.28 62.59
C ASN A 3 2.60 13.58 62.40
N GLN A 4 3.24 12.90 61.43
CA GLN A 4 4.47 13.39 60.79
C GLN A 4 4.18 13.59 59.32
N GLU A 5 4.20 14.84 58.89
CA GLU A 5 4.19 15.28 57.47
C GLU A 5 5.60 15.16 56.93
N ASP A 6 5.82 14.24 55.97
CA ASP A 6 7.06 14.22 55.18
C ASP A 6 6.91 15.11 53.94
N LYS A 7 7.68 16.19 53.93
CA LYS A 7 7.85 17.12 52.80
C LYS A 7 8.77 16.51 51.75
N PHE A 8 8.26 16.31 50.52
CA PHE A 8 9.08 16.04 49.37
C PHE A 8 9.69 17.33 48.77
N PRO A 9 10.96 17.34 48.40
CA PRO A 9 11.59 18.49 47.73
C PRO A 9 11.28 18.53 46.21
N THR A 10 11.01 19.71 45.73
CA THR A 10 10.65 20.09 44.35
C THR A 10 11.80 19.85 43.39
N LEU A 11 11.55 19.07 42.32
CA LEU A 11 12.45 18.70 41.20
C LEU A 11 12.63 19.82 40.13
N ALA A 12 12.89 21.06 40.52
CA ALA A 12 13.02 22.16 39.57
C ALA A 12 14.47 22.68 39.33
N SER A 13 15.45 22.28 40.12
CA SER A 13 16.81 22.85 40.05
C SER A 13 17.90 22.01 39.41
N GLU A 14 17.63 20.72 39.07
CA GLU A 14 18.65 19.84 38.48
C GLU A 14 18.64 19.78 36.94
N SER A 15 17.65 20.32 36.24
CA SER A 15 17.58 20.23 34.77
C SER A 15 18.45 21.26 34.03
N GLU A 16 18.72 22.41 34.60
CA GLU A 16 19.54 23.43 33.95
C GLU A 16 21.06 23.20 33.97
N SER A 17 21.57 22.51 34.99
CA SER A 17 23.01 22.23 35.10
C SER A 17 23.48 21.10 34.15
N LYS A 18 22.58 20.12 33.81
CA LYS A 18 22.88 19.04 32.89
C LYS A 18 22.85 19.45 31.40
N SER A 19 22.05 20.48 31.06
CA SER A 19 21.98 21.01 29.69
C SER A 19 23.25 21.75 29.28
N LYS A 20 23.82 22.56 30.15
CA LYS A 20 25.07 23.32 29.88
C LYS A 20 26.31 22.43 29.78
N ARG A 21 26.36 21.29 30.49
CA ARG A 21 27.47 20.33 30.38
C ARG A 21 27.44 19.52 29.05
N LYS A 22 26.26 19.15 28.56
CA LYS A 22 26.13 18.43 27.26
C LYS A 22 26.47 19.30 26.05
N GLY A 23 26.19 20.60 26.10
CA GLY A 23 26.57 21.54 25.02
C GLY A 23 28.09 21.73 24.88
N ARG A 24 28.82 21.78 25.97
CA ARG A 24 30.31 21.93 25.95
C ARG A 24 31.05 20.68 25.48
N VAL A 25 30.55 19.49 25.78
CA VAL A 25 31.13 18.20 25.32
C VAL A 25 30.89 18.03 23.81
N ARG A 26 29.73 18.45 23.30
CA ARG A 26 29.42 18.35 21.87
C ARG A 26 30.24 19.31 20.99
N GLN A 27 30.57 20.51 21.48
CA GLN A 27 31.44 21.46 20.77
C GLN A 27 32.91 20.99 20.75
N LYS A 28 33.40 20.33 21.80
CA LYS A 28 34.78 19.77 21.81
C LYS A 28 34.93 18.56 20.88
N LEU A 29 33.92 17.73 20.70
CA LEU A 29 33.93 16.60 19.78
C LEU A 29 33.88 17.02 18.30
N ILE A 30 33.20 18.12 17.99
CA ILE A 30 33.14 18.65 16.62
C ILE A 30 34.47 19.30 16.20
N SER A 31 35.20 19.93 17.14
CA SER A 31 36.49 20.57 16.85
C SER A 31 37.65 19.59 16.73
N SER A 32 37.57 18.40 17.34
CA SER A 32 38.62 17.37 17.25
C SER A 32 38.45 16.43 16.05
N GLY A 33 37.22 16.26 15.51
CA GLY A 33 36.94 15.39 14.35
C GLY A 33 37.31 15.98 12.99
N LEU A 34 37.55 17.28 12.89
CA LEU A 34 37.84 17.98 11.62
C LEU A 34 39.35 18.03 11.26
N LYS A 35 40.26 17.57 12.13
CA LYS A 35 41.71 17.65 11.89
C LYS A 35 42.34 16.43 11.24
N SER A 36 41.61 15.37 10.90
CA SER A 36 42.20 14.14 10.32
C SER A 36 41.63 13.72 8.98
N MET A 37 40.89 14.56 8.27
CA MET A 37 40.43 14.22 6.90
C MET A 37 41.55 14.57 5.91
N LYS A 38 42.19 13.54 5.35
CA LYS A 38 43.10 13.69 4.21
C LYS A 38 42.37 14.41 3.06
N PRO A 39 43.03 15.33 2.33
CA PRO A 39 42.42 15.99 1.19
C PRO A 39 41.90 14.96 0.17
N PRO A 40 40.75 15.19 -0.48
CA PRO A 40 40.19 14.22 -1.42
C PRO A 40 41.20 13.97 -2.55
N SER A 41 41.32 12.68 -2.92
CA SER A 41 42.24 12.25 -3.98
C SER A 41 41.96 13.00 -5.29
N LYS A 42 43.00 13.17 -6.12
CA LYS A 42 42.92 13.83 -7.45
C LYS A 42 41.74 13.26 -8.29
N SER A 43 41.45 11.97 -8.14
CA SER A 43 40.34 11.25 -8.78
C SER A 43 38.94 11.78 -8.33
N LEU A 44 38.74 12.02 -7.03
CA LEU A 44 37.49 12.57 -6.49
C LEU A 44 37.24 14.03 -6.90
N LYS A 45 38.29 14.83 -7.02
CA LYS A 45 38.19 16.20 -7.53
C LYS A 45 37.78 16.21 -9.01
N LYS A 46 38.35 15.31 -9.84
CA LYS A 46 38.00 15.16 -11.24
C LYS A 46 36.55 14.67 -11.45
N LEU A 47 36.08 13.73 -10.60
CA LEU A 47 34.71 13.25 -10.64
C LEU A 47 33.69 14.36 -10.28
N ARG A 48 33.99 15.17 -9.27
CA ARG A 48 33.13 16.31 -8.89
C ARG A 48 33.05 17.39 -9.97
N ALA A 49 34.17 17.68 -10.63
CA ALA A 49 34.24 18.60 -11.77
C ALA A 49 33.37 18.11 -12.94
N ASN A 50 33.48 16.83 -13.31
CA ASN A 50 32.67 16.23 -14.37
C ASN A 50 31.16 16.24 -14.06
N ILE A 51 30.76 16.00 -12.79
CA ILE A 51 29.34 16.07 -12.39
C ILE A 51 28.82 17.52 -12.46
N GLN A 52 29.62 18.50 -12.07
CA GLN A 52 29.22 19.91 -12.18
C GLN A 52 29.11 20.38 -13.64
N GLU A 53 30.01 19.93 -14.50
CA GLU A 53 29.97 20.25 -15.93
C GLU A 53 28.77 19.61 -16.62
N ARG A 54 28.43 18.36 -16.32
CA ARG A 54 27.19 17.71 -16.79
C ARG A 54 25.92 18.47 -16.37
N LYS A 55 25.81 18.85 -15.11
CA LYS A 55 24.67 19.63 -14.59
C LYS A 55 24.58 21.03 -15.26
N ARG A 56 25.73 21.61 -15.65
CA ARG A 56 25.77 22.91 -16.35
C ARG A 56 25.33 22.76 -17.81
N LYS A 57 25.70 21.67 -18.49
CA LYS A 57 25.24 21.33 -19.85
C LYS A 57 23.76 21.01 -19.89
N GLU A 58 23.24 20.25 -18.90
CA GLU A 58 21.80 19.96 -18.76
C GLU A 58 20.96 21.22 -18.51
N LYS A 59 21.45 22.15 -17.65
CA LYS A 59 20.79 23.45 -17.43
C LYS A 59 20.84 24.39 -18.64
N LYS A 60 21.88 24.28 -19.50
CA LYS A 60 21.99 25.07 -20.72
C LYS A 60 21.07 24.50 -21.81
N ALA A 61 21.02 23.19 -21.96
CA ALA A 61 20.09 22.52 -22.88
C ALA A 61 18.61 22.79 -22.55
N ALA A 62 18.27 22.88 -21.24
CA ALA A 62 16.92 23.23 -20.79
C ALA A 62 16.53 24.72 -21.01
N LYS A 63 17.50 25.61 -21.27
CA LYS A 63 17.24 27.03 -21.57
C LYS A 63 17.11 27.32 -23.05
N ASP A 64 17.67 26.48 -23.90
CA ASP A 64 17.71 26.67 -25.37
C ASP A 64 16.55 25.95 -26.09
N THR A 65 15.60 25.36 -25.38
CA THR A 65 14.36 24.84 -25.97
C THR A 65 13.41 26.00 -26.22
N PRO A 66 13.07 26.34 -27.47
CA PRO A 66 12.10 27.39 -27.73
C PRO A 66 10.75 26.99 -27.16
N SER A 67 10.24 27.79 -26.23
CA SER A 67 8.87 27.67 -25.73
C SER A 67 7.89 28.02 -26.85
N THR A 68 7.60 27.06 -27.71
CA THR A 68 6.51 27.17 -28.68
C THR A 68 5.22 27.10 -27.85
N LYS A 69 4.60 28.23 -27.57
CA LYS A 69 3.23 28.29 -27.10
C LYS A 69 2.33 27.80 -28.22
N ILE A 70 2.04 26.52 -28.23
CA ILE A 70 1.01 25.93 -29.09
C ILE A 70 -0.31 26.50 -28.58
N LYS A 71 -0.94 27.39 -29.35
CA LYS A 71 -2.34 27.73 -29.18
C LYS A 71 -3.14 26.51 -29.64
N ILE A 72 -3.53 25.65 -28.71
CA ILE A 72 -4.46 24.56 -28.97
C ILE A 72 -5.82 25.21 -29.17
N THR A 73 -6.41 25.02 -30.36
CA THR A 73 -7.77 25.46 -30.65
C THR A 73 -8.76 24.61 -29.85
N GLU A 74 -9.92 25.14 -29.47
CA GLU A 74 -10.95 24.41 -28.69
C GLU A 74 -11.29 23.06 -29.34
N THR A 75 -11.31 22.98 -30.66
CA THR A 75 -11.54 21.76 -31.44
C THR A 75 -10.45 20.70 -31.26
N GLU A 76 -9.18 21.09 -31.09
CA GLU A 76 -8.06 20.16 -30.84
C GLU A 76 -8.09 19.64 -29.39
N SER A 77 -8.56 20.47 -28.42
CA SER A 77 -8.71 20.02 -27.04
C SER A 77 -9.88 19.02 -26.89
N GLU A 78 -10.98 19.22 -27.61
CA GLU A 78 -12.11 18.27 -27.66
C GLU A 78 -11.71 16.94 -28.30
N ASN A 79 -10.96 16.96 -29.41
CA ASN A 79 -10.48 15.74 -30.06
C ASN A 79 -9.47 14.97 -29.19
N LEU A 80 -8.56 15.65 -28.49
CA LEU A 80 -7.64 15.04 -27.54
C LEU A 80 -8.40 14.39 -26.38
N THR A 81 -9.48 15.01 -25.90
CA THR A 81 -10.30 14.46 -24.82
C THR A 81 -11.06 13.21 -25.30
N LEU A 82 -11.62 13.23 -26.52
CA LEU A 82 -12.30 12.09 -27.11
C LEU A 82 -11.35 10.90 -27.39
N GLU A 83 -10.13 11.16 -27.90
CA GLU A 83 -9.13 10.11 -28.10
C GLU A 83 -8.65 9.51 -26.76
N GLN A 84 -8.52 10.31 -25.71
CA GLN A 84 -8.19 9.83 -24.38
C GLN A 84 -9.32 8.98 -23.78
N GLU A 85 -10.58 9.35 -23.94
CA GLU A 85 -11.71 8.57 -23.46
C GLU A 85 -11.83 7.20 -24.15
N HIS A 86 -11.50 7.08 -25.44
CA HIS A 86 -11.54 5.80 -26.18
C HIS A 86 -10.45 4.79 -25.73
N ASN A 87 -9.41 5.23 -25.03
CA ASN A 87 -8.36 4.38 -24.50
C ASN A 87 -8.52 4.02 -23.02
N ILE A 88 -9.58 4.45 -22.35
CA ILE A 88 -9.87 4.08 -20.95
C ILE A 88 -10.45 2.67 -20.94
N LEU A 89 -9.63 1.69 -20.54
CA LEU A 89 -10.02 0.28 -20.43
C LEU A 89 -10.74 -0.05 -19.13
N PHE A 90 -10.53 0.75 -18.10
CA PHE A 90 -11.18 0.66 -16.81
C PHE A 90 -11.24 2.03 -16.15
N LYS A 91 -12.43 2.47 -15.78
CA LYS A 91 -12.69 3.66 -14.97
C LYS A 91 -13.32 3.21 -13.65
N PRO A 92 -12.69 3.43 -12.50
CA PRO A 92 -13.33 3.10 -11.22
C PRO A 92 -14.56 3.97 -11.01
N ASN A 93 -15.57 3.41 -10.34
CA ASN A 93 -16.72 4.18 -9.90
C ASN A 93 -16.26 5.28 -8.94
N GLU A 94 -16.87 6.45 -9.03
CA GLU A 94 -16.58 7.55 -8.12
C GLU A 94 -16.91 7.19 -6.67
N GLY A 95 -16.21 7.79 -5.72
CA GLY A 95 -16.41 7.54 -4.31
C GLY A 95 -15.60 6.35 -3.77
N PRO A 96 -16.21 5.34 -3.13
CA PRO A 96 -15.49 4.30 -2.38
C PRO A 96 -14.53 3.45 -3.22
N GLN A 97 -14.90 3.09 -4.46
CA GLN A 97 -14.04 2.29 -5.33
C GLN A 97 -12.77 3.08 -5.72
N THR A 98 -12.92 4.34 -6.09
CA THR A 98 -11.80 5.24 -6.36
C THR A 98 -10.95 5.45 -5.11
N ALA A 99 -11.57 5.65 -3.93
CA ALA A 99 -10.86 5.80 -2.67
C ALA A 99 -10.04 4.55 -2.30
N PHE A 100 -10.58 3.34 -2.53
CA PHE A 100 -9.88 2.09 -2.33
C PHE A 100 -8.63 1.98 -3.22
N LEU A 101 -8.81 2.21 -4.51
CA LEU A 101 -7.72 2.16 -5.47
C LEU A 101 -6.67 3.26 -5.23
N ALA A 102 -7.05 4.44 -4.74
CA ALA A 102 -6.13 5.54 -4.42
C ALA A 102 -5.42 5.39 -3.07
N SER A 103 -5.82 4.42 -2.23
CA SER A 103 -5.30 4.26 -0.87
C SER A 103 -3.83 3.85 -0.84
N ALA A 104 -3.02 4.58 -0.09
CA ALA A 104 -1.58 4.34 0.10
C ALA A 104 -1.25 3.50 1.35
N GLU A 105 -2.22 3.28 2.24
CA GLU A 105 -2.06 2.52 3.47
C GLU A 105 -1.68 1.07 3.17
N ARG A 106 -0.86 0.49 4.06
CA ARG A 106 -0.33 -0.86 3.85
C ARG A 106 -1.42 -1.94 3.88
N GLU A 107 -2.45 -1.78 4.69
CA GLU A 107 -3.59 -2.68 4.76
C GLU A 107 -4.89 -1.90 4.61
N VAL A 108 -5.69 -2.23 3.60
CA VAL A 108 -6.97 -1.56 3.33
C VAL A 108 -8.07 -2.60 3.16
N LEU A 109 -9.17 -2.38 3.89
CA LEU A 109 -10.41 -3.13 3.74
C LEU A 109 -11.44 -2.27 2.99
N TYR A 110 -11.99 -2.81 1.92
CA TYR A 110 -13.11 -2.26 1.18
C TYR A 110 -14.35 -3.12 1.43
N GLY A 111 -15.27 -2.65 2.24
CA GLY A 111 -16.36 -3.47 2.76
C GLY A 111 -17.70 -2.78 2.86
N GLY A 112 -18.76 -3.57 2.90
CA GLY A 112 -20.15 -3.11 3.00
C GLY A 112 -21.09 -3.89 2.11
N ALA A 113 -22.12 -3.24 1.58
CA ALA A 113 -23.18 -3.89 0.80
C ALA A 113 -22.67 -4.68 -0.41
N ALA A 114 -23.38 -5.74 -0.77
CA ALA A 114 -23.16 -6.46 -2.02
C ALA A 114 -23.35 -5.51 -3.22
N GLY A 115 -22.74 -5.84 -4.36
CA GLY A 115 -22.90 -5.05 -5.58
C GLY A 115 -22.03 -3.79 -5.70
N GLY A 116 -21.30 -3.37 -4.67
CA GLY A 116 -20.45 -2.15 -4.67
C GLY A 116 -19.20 -2.21 -5.55
N GLY A 117 -19.08 -3.15 -6.50
CA GLY A 117 -17.91 -3.26 -7.41
C GLY A 117 -16.62 -3.72 -6.75
N LYS A 118 -16.69 -4.30 -5.54
CA LYS A 118 -15.53 -4.68 -4.70
C LYS A 118 -14.57 -5.66 -5.37
N SER A 119 -15.09 -6.79 -5.87
CA SER A 119 -14.24 -7.83 -6.52
C SER A 119 -13.57 -7.31 -7.80
N TYR A 120 -14.24 -6.40 -8.52
CA TYR A 120 -13.63 -5.77 -9.70
C TYR A 120 -12.50 -4.83 -9.33
N ALA A 121 -12.66 -4.04 -8.26
CA ALA A 121 -11.58 -3.22 -7.71
C ALA A 121 -10.38 -4.07 -7.23
N MET A 122 -10.66 -5.24 -6.64
CA MET A 122 -9.64 -6.20 -6.22
C MET A 122 -8.84 -6.76 -7.40
N LEU A 123 -9.49 -7.00 -8.54
CA LEU A 123 -8.81 -7.41 -9.78
C LEU A 123 -8.04 -6.26 -10.43
N ALA A 124 -8.54 -5.03 -10.34
CA ALA A 124 -7.90 -3.87 -10.96
C ALA A 124 -6.65 -3.39 -10.20
N ASP A 125 -6.64 -3.49 -8.87
CA ASP A 125 -5.55 -2.94 -8.03
C ASP A 125 -4.16 -3.48 -8.37
N PRO A 126 -3.91 -4.80 -8.54
CA PRO A 126 -2.60 -5.34 -8.86
C PRO A 126 -2.11 -4.99 -10.27
N LEU A 127 -2.99 -4.61 -11.19
CA LEU A 127 -2.61 -4.27 -12.57
C LEU A 127 -1.61 -3.11 -12.64
N ARG A 128 -1.60 -2.20 -11.66
CA ARG A 128 -0.63 -1.08 -11.58
C ARG A 128 0.82 -1.54 -11.63
N TYR A 129 1.09 -2.70 -11.02
CA TYR A 129 2.45 -3.18 -10.81
C TYR A 129 2.71 -4.52 -11.47
N LEU A 130 1.69 -5.15 -12.07
CA LEU A 130 1.80 -6.46 -12.69
C LEU A 130 2.80 -6.50 -13.86
N SER A 131 3.05 -5.36 -14.50
CA SER A 131 4.11 -5.22 -15.52
C SER A 131 5.51 -5.06 -14.93
N HIS A 132 5.67 -4.87 -13.61
CA HIS A 132 6.98 -4.82 -12.98
C HIS A 132 7.61 -6.23 -12.90
N PRO A 133 8.86 -6.46 -13.35
CA PRO A 133 9.45 -7.80 -13.46
C PRO A 133 9.56 -8.55 -12.14
N GLN A 134 9.69 -7.84 -11.01
CA GLN A 134 9.77 -8.41 -9.66
C GLN A 134 8.41 -8.44 -8.94
N PHE A 135 7.32 -8.05 -9.61
CA PHE A 135 5.99 -8.15 -9.00
C PHE A 135 5.62 -9.60 -8.74
N SER A 136 5.19 -9.87 -7.52
CA SER A 136 4.69 -11.17 -7.07
C SER A 136 3.42 -10.92 -6.27
N GLY A 137 2.28 -11.19 -6.87
CA GLY A 137 0.96 -11.00 -6.27
C GLY A 137 0.28 -12.33 -5.93
N LEU A 138 -0.58 -12.31 -4.91
CA LEU A 138 -1.44 -13.43 -4.51
C LEU A 138 -2.84 -12.90 -4.24
N LEU A 139 -3.83 -13.40 -4.98
CA LEU A 139 -5.25 -13.12 -4.76
C LEU A 139 -5.95 -14.37 -4.26
N LEU A 140 -6.66 -14.24 -3.14
CA LEU A 140 -7.28 -15.35 -2.43
C LEU A 140 -8.78 -15.23 -2.34
N ARG A 141 -9.45 -16.36 -2.52
CA ARG A 141 -10.86 -16.61 -2.21
C ARG A 141 -10.95 -17.78 -1.21
N ARG A 142 -12.13 -17.96 -0.62
CA ARG A 142 -12.33 -19.06 0.34
C ARG A 142 -12.42 -20.41 -0.37
N THR A 143 -13.19 -20.50 -1.45
CA THR A 143 -13.44 -21.75 -2.18
C THR A 143 -13.01 -21.68 -3.64
N THR A 144 -12.87 -22.85 -4.26
CA THR A 144 -12.54 -22.98 -5.69
C THR A 144 -13.68 -22.43 -6.58
N GLU A 145 -14.92 -22.68 -6.19
CA GLU A 145 -16.11 -22.25 -6.93
C GLU A 145 -16.17 -20.74 -7.01
N GLU A 146 -15.98 -20.07 -5.89
CA GLU A 146 -15.95 -18.59 -5.83
C GLU A 146 -14.76 -17.99 -6.58
N LEU A 147 -13.61 -18.70 -6.58
CA LEU A 147 -12.42 -18.28 -7.30
C LEU A 147 -12.63 -18.25 -8.82
N ARG A 148 -13.46 -19.17 -9.37
CA ARG A 148 -13.75 -19.23 -10.81
C ARG A 148 -14.27 -17.91 -11.36
N GLU A 149 -15.14 -17.24 -10.61
CA GLU A 149 -15.69 -15.94 -11.04
C GLU A 149 -14.57 -14.91 -11.19
N LEU A 150 -13.62 -14.84 -10.25
CA LEU A 150 -12.46 -13.96 -10.35
C LEU A 150 -11.56 -14.31 -11.52
N VAL A 151 -11.36 -15.60 -11.78
CA VAL A 151 -10.58 -16.08 -12.94
C VAL A 151 -11.22 -15.60 -14.23
N TRP A 152 -12.52 -15.84 -14.44
CA TRP A 152 -13.21 -15.42 -15.66
C TRP A 152 -13.18 -13.90 -15.87
N LYS A 153 -13.46 -13.13 -14.82
CA LYS A 153 -13.37 -11.65 -14.88
C LYS A 153 -11.94 -11.18 -15.19
N SER A 154 -10.93 -11.85 -14.63
CA SER A 154 -9.53 -11.52 -14.93
C SER A 154 -9.14 -11.88 -16.37
N GLN A 155 -9.66 -12.97 -16.93
CA GLN A 155 -9.44 -13.37 -18.33
C GLN A 155 -10.07 -12.40 -19.31
N GLU A 156 -11.17 -11.75 -18.93
CA GLU A 156 -11.78 -10.68 -19.72
C GLU A 156 -11.00 -9.36 -19.62
N LEU A 157 -10.52 -8.99 -18.43
CA LEU A 157 -9.92 -7.69 -18.15
C LEU A 157 -8.42 -7.61 -18.50
N TYR A 158 -7.62 -8.60 -18.07
CA TYR A 158 -6.17 -8.49 -18.07
C TYR A 158 -5.54 -8.42 -19.46
N PRO A 159 -6.01 -9.22 -20.47
CA PRO A 159 -5.47 -9.11 -21.82
C PRO A 159 -5.72 -7.76 -22.50
N LYS A 160 -6.80 -7.06 -22.11
CA LYS A 160 -7.11 -5.72 -22.61
C LYS A 160 -6.16 -4.67 -22.03
N VAL A 161 -5.77 -4.82 -20.75
CA VAL A 161 -4.94 -3.85 -20.02
C VAL A 161 -3.44 -4.09 -20.26
N ILE A 162 -3.01 -5.35 -20.34
CA ILE A 162 -1.60 -5.73 -20.53
C ILE A 162 -1.51 -6.64 -21.77
N PRO A 163 -1.27 -6.07 -22.96
CA PRO A 163 -1.11 -6.87 -24.17
C PRO A 163 0.00 -7.91 -24.01
N GLY A 164 -0.29 -9.15 -24.38
CA GLY A 164 0.66 -10.26 -24.30
C GLY A 164 0.79 -10.93 -22.93
N ILE A 165 -0.01 -10.54 -21.94
CA ILE A 165 -0.10 -11.27 -20.67
C ILE A 165 -0.58 -12.71 -20.90
N LYS A 166 -0.05 -13.66 -20.14
CA LYS A 166 -0.35 -15.08 -20.29
C LYS A 166 -0.98 -15.66 -19.04
N TRP A 167 -2.07 -16.40 -19.22
CA TRP A 167 -2.69 -17.21 -18.17
C TRP A 167 -2.19 -18.65 -18.23
N SER A 168 -1.95 -19.23 -17.07
CA SER A 168 -1.63 -20.66 -16.91
C SER A 168 -2.64 -21.33 -15.98
N GLU A 169 -3.55 -22.13 -16.55
CA GLU A 169 -4.55 -22.90 -15.77
C GLU A 169 -3.88 -23.80 -14.73
N ARG A 170 -2.85 -24.55 -15.11
CA ARG A 170 -2.17 -25.46 -14.19
C ARG A 170 -1.57 -24.78 -12.98
N LYS A 171 -1.09 -23.51 -13.14
CA LYS A 171 -0.48 -22.73 -12.07
C LYS A 171 -1.46 -21.77 -11.42
N MET A 172 -2.66 -21.60 -11.99
CA MET A 172 -3.60 -20.55 -11.61
C MET A 172 -2.91 -19.18 -11.53
N GLN A 173 -2.17 -18.82 -12.59
CA GLN A 173 -1.23 -17.70 -12.55
C GLN A 173 -1.26 -16.89 -13.84
N TRP A 174 -1.35 -15.59 -13.67
CA TRP A 174 -1.02 -14.61 -14.69
C TRP A 174 0.48 -14.30 -14.70
N THR A 175 1.04 -14.15 -15.90
CA THR A 175 2.43 -13.72 -16.08
C THR A 175 2.47 -12.63 -17.14
N SER A 176 2.96 -11.43 -16.77
CA SER A 176 3.14 -10.33 -17.71
C SER A 176 4.33 -10.57 -18.63
N PRO A 177 4.39 -9.90 -19.78
CA PRO A 177 5.55 -9.99 -20.69
C PRO A 177 6.89 -9.63 -20.02
N GLN A 178 6.85 -8.75 -19.02
CA GLN A 178 8.02 -8.31 -18.26
C GLN A 178 8.41 -9.27 -17.12
N GLY A 179 7.58 -10.28 -16.83
CA GLY A 179 7.86 -11.31 -15.82
C GLY A 179 7.14 -11.17 -14.48
N GLY A 180 6.38 -10.12 -14.28
CA GLY A 180 5.51 -9.96 -13.09
C GLY A 180 4.45 -11.06 -13.03
N ARG A 181 4.13 -11.53 -11.84
CA ARG A 181 3.27 -12.70 -11.61
C ARG A 181 2.17 -12.40 -10.62
N LEU A 182 0.97 -12.91 -10.91
CA LEU A 182 -0.17 -12.87 -9.99
C LEU A 182 -0.81 -14.26 -9.93
N TRP A 183 -0.79 -14.86 -8.75
CA TRP A 183 -1.51 -16.12 -8.48
C TRP A 183 -2.92 -15.82 -8.01
N LEU A 184 -3.88 -16.55 -8.57
CA LEU A 184 -5.24 -16.63 -8.08
C LEU A 184 -5.38 -17.97 -7.36
N SER A 185 -5.74 -17.99 -6.09
CA SER A 185 -5.73 -19.19 -5.28
C SER A 185 -6.84 -19.18 -4.23
N TYR A 186 -7.02 -20.28 -3.53
CA TYR A 186 -8.04 -20.43 -2.49
C TYR A 186 -7.46 -21.07 -1.24
N LEU A 187 -8.15 -20.89 -0.11
CA LEU A 187 -7.80 -21.47 1.18
C LEU A 187 -9.08 -22.03 1.81
N ASP A 188 -9.33 -23.33 1.66
CA ASP A 188 -10.48 -24.00 2.29
C ASP A 188 -10.37 -23.98 3.81
N ARG A 189 -9.15 -24.09 4.33
CA ARG A 189 -8.82 -24.01 5.76
C ARG A 189 -7.76 -22.93 5.99
N ASP A 190 -7.76 -22.36 7.18
CA ASP A 190 -6.80 -21.34 7.54
C ASP A 190 -5.35 -21.88 7.50
N GLU A 191 -5.14 -23.16 7.84
CA GLU A 191 -3.82 -23.82 7.82
C GLU A 191 -3.26 -24.01 6.40
N ASP A 192 -4.11 -24.02 5.36
CA ASP A 192 -3.66 -24.13 3.98
C ASP A 192 -2.72 -22.99 3.57
N VAL A 193 -2.72 -21.90 4.32
CA VAL A 193 -1.81 -20.79 4.13
C VAL A 193 -0.33 -21.19 4.28
N LEU A 194 -0.04 -22.28 4.99
CA LEU A 194 1.32 -22.79 5.19
C LEU A 194 2.00 -23.23 3.89
N ARG A 195 1.22 -23.54 2.83
CA ARG A 195 1.76 -23.83 1.48
C ARG A 195 2.56 -22.69 0.88
N TYR A 196 2.37 -21.46 1.38
CA TYR A 196 3.12 -20.27 0.97
C TYR A 196 4.40 -20.05 1.80
N GLN A 197 4.77 -21.00 2.64
CA GLN A 197 6.03 -20.95 3.38
C GLN A 197 7.21 -20.83 2.41
N GLY A 198 8.13 -19.90 2.71
CA GLY A 198 9.29 -19.64 1.84
C GLY A 198 9.02 -18.68 0.67
N LEU A 199 7.77 -18.42 0.31
CA LEU A 199 7.43 -17.45 -0.73
C LEU A 199 7.44 -16.01 -0.21
N SER A 200 7.52 -15.09 -1.16
CA SER A 200 7.50 -13.64 -0.90
C SER A 200 6.57 -12.97 -1.90
N PHE A 201 5.76 -12.04 -1.42
CA PHE A 201 4.82 -11.30 -2.22
C PHE A 201 4.99 -9.80 -2.02
N SER A 202 4.82 -9.02 -3.08
CA SER A 202 4.70 -7.58 -3.01
C SER A 202 3.25 -7.12 -2.78
N TRP A 203 2.29 -7.94 -3.22
CA TRP A 203 0.87 -7.68 -3.11
C TRP A 203 0.11 -8.94 -2.67
N ILE A 204 -0.83 -8.78 -1.72
CA ILE A 204 -1.72 -9.86 -1.31
C ILE A 204 -3.15 -9.31 -1.22
N GLY A 205 -4.08 -9.97 -1.90
CA GLY A 205 -5.50 -9.68 -1.88
C GLY A 205 -6.31 -10.80 -1.24
N PHE A 206 -7.25 -10.45 -0.36
CA PHE A 206 -8.26 -11.34 0.16
C PHE A 206 -9.64 -10.83 -0.29
N ASP A 207 -10.29 -11.56 -1.17
CA ASP A 207 -11.65 -11.22 -1.56
C ASP A 207 -12.64 -11.95 -0.66
N GLU A 208 -13.59 -11.21 -0.07
CA GLU A 208 -14.54 -11.66 0.97
C GLU A 208 -13.86 -12.11 2.27
N LEU A 209 -13.06 -11.23 2.88
CA LEU A 209 -12.23 -11.53 4.06
C LEU A 209 -13.02 -12.09 5.26
N THR A 210 -14.31 -11.77 5.43
CA THR A 210 -15.14 -12.30 6.51
C THR A 210 -15.49 -13.79 6.38
N GLN A 211 -15.14 -14.44 5.28
CA GLN A 211 -15.32 -15.88 5.12
C GLN A 211 -14.26 -16.68 5.90
N TRP A 212 -13.12 -16.10 6.26
CA TRP A 212 -12.10 -16.75 7.09
C TRP A 212 -12.46 -16.60 8.57
N PRO A 213 -12.62 -17.71 9.30
CA PRO A 213 -13.08 -17.68 10.70
C PRO A 213 -12.11 -16.96 11.64
N THR A 214 -10.80 -17.05 11.35
CA THR A 214 -9.74 -16.45 12.19
C THR A 214 -8.86 -15.51 11.37
N HIS A 215 -8.13 -14.65 12.06
CA HIS A 215 -7.15 -13.76 11.45
C HIS A 215 -5.84 -14.46 11.08
N PHE A 216 -5.68 -15.76 11.37
CA PHE A 216 -4.42 -16.50 11.20
C PHE A 216 -3.85 -16.42 9.80
N ALA A 217 -4.65 -16.69 8.76
CA ALA A 217 -4.21 -16.64 7.37
C ALA A 217 -3.77 -15.22 6.95
N TRP A 218 -4.50 -14.20 7.41
CA TRP A 218 -4.17 -12.79 7.19
C TRP A 218 -2.81 -12.43 7.79
N ASP A 219 -2.60 -12.74 9.07
CA ASP A 219 -1.38 -12.41 9.80
C ASP A 219 -0.17 -13.21 9.30
N TYR A 220 -0.37 -14.48 8.99
CA TYR A 220 0.67 -15.32 8.39
C TYR A 220 1.15 -14.74 7.05
N LEU A 221 0.25 -14.41 6.15
CA LEU A 221 0.60 -13.86 4.85
C LEU A 221 1.17 -12.45 4.92
N ARG A 222 0.79 -11.64 5.91
CA ARG A 222 1.45 -10.37 6.19
C ARG A 222 2.96 -10.55 6.41
N SER A 223 3.36 -11.63 7.06
CA SER A 223 4.79 -11.96 7.25
C SER A 223 5.51 -12.31 5.95
N ARG A 224 4.77 -12.61 4.87
CA ARG A 224 5.29 -12.90 3.54
C ARG A 224 5.41 -11.66 2.65
N LEU A 225 4.91 -10.50 3.09
CA LEU A 225 5.05 -9.24 2.37
C LEU A 225 6.48 -8.74 2.43
N ARG A 226 7.19 -8.86 1.33
CA ARG A 226 8.56 -8.36 1.15
C ARG A 226 8.91 -8.22 -0.33
N SER A 227 9.69 -7.21 -0.65
CA SER A 227 10.27 -6.99 -1.98
C SER A 227 11.70 -6.49 -1.83
N THR A 228 12.56 -6.85 -2.77
CA THR A 228 13.90 -6.28 -2.92
C THR A 228 13.92 -5.06 -3.83
N ALA A 229 12.86 -4.84 -4.62
CA ALA A 229 12.70 -3.66 -5.46
C ALA A 229 12.25 -2.47 -4.62
N ALA A 230 13.03 -1.40 -4.63
CA ALA A 230 12.74 -0.18 -3.83
C ALA A 230 11.55 0.63 -4.40
N ASP A 231 11.27 0.48 -5.68
CA ASP A 231 10.19 1.14 -6.42
C ASP A 231 8.88 0.34 -6.44
N LEU A 232 8.86 -0.86 -5.84
CA LEU A 232 7.69 -1.71 -5.75
C LEU A 232 7.13 -1.69 -4.32
N PRO A 233 5.95 -1.09 -4.08
CA PRO A 233 5.33 -1.08 -2.77
C PRO A 233 4.91 -2.48 -2.33
N ILE A 234 4.92 -2.70 -1.01
CA ILE A 234 4.42 -3.93 -0.40
C ILE A 234 3.17 -3.63 0.41
N TYR A 235 2.04 -4.27 0.06
CA TYR A 235 0.77 -3.98 0.71
C TYR A 235 -0.26 -5.10 0.56
N MET A 236 -1.30 -5.05 1.41
CA MET A 236 -2.44 -5.97 1.40
C MET A 236 -3.73 -5.21 1.11
N ARG A 237 -4.62 -5.89 0.43
CA ARG A 237 -5.97 -5.43 0.13
C ARG A 237 -6.98 -6.50 0.55
N ALA A 238 -8.11 -6.07 1.05
CA ALA A 238 -9.22 -6.96 1.32
C ALA A 238 -10.54 -6.36 0.88
N THR A 239 -11.46 -7.21 0.47
CA THR A 239 -12.86 -6.87 0.34
C THR A 239 -13.69 -7.67 1.32
N THR A 240 -14.89 -7.23 1.62
CA THR A 240 -15.82 -7.98 2.45
C THR A 240 -17.27 -7.51 2.29
N ASN A 241 -18.19 -8.44 2.57
CA ASN A 241 -19.57 -8.14 2.91
C ASN A 241 -19.75 -8.28 4.44
N PRO A 242 -20.73 -7.61 5.05
CA PRO A 242 -21.04 -7.83 6.45
C PRO A 242 -21.54 -9.27 6.68
N GLY A 243 -21.24 -9.82 7.85
CA GLY A 243 -21.56 -11.21 8.18
C GLY A 243 -20.41 -12.18 7.88
N GLY A 244 -20.71 -13.49 7.89
CA GLY A 244 -19.70 -14.53 7.73
C GLY A 244 -18.96 -14.92 9.02
N ALA A 245 -18.22 -16.04 8.97
CA ALA A 245 -17.56 -16.63 10.14
C ALA A 245 -16.50 -15.70 10.76
N GLY A 246 -15.83 -14.89 9.95
CA GLY A 246 -14.78 -13.96 10.38
C GLY A 246 -15.26 -12.54 10.71
N HIS A 247 -16.56 -12.28 10.69
CA HIS A 247 -17.09 -10.93 10.87
C HIS A 247 -16.53 -10.21 12.11
N VAL A 248 -16.47 -10.91 13.24
CA VAL A 248 -16.05 -10.33 14.53
C VAL A 248 -14.60 -9.84 14.48
N TRP A 249 -13.68 -10.67 14.01
CA TRP A 249 -12.27 -10.27 13.97
C TRP A 249 -12.00 -9.21 12.91
N VAL A 250 -12.64 -9.30 11.74
CA VAL A 250 -12.51 -8.29 10.67
C VAL A 250 -13.01 -6.93 11.14
N LYS A 251 -14.16 -6.91 11.84
CA LYS A 251 -14.72 -5.69 12.43
C LYS A 251 -13.74 -5.09 13.43
N LYS A 252 -13.21 -5.89 14.36
CA LYS A 252 -12.23 -5.46 15.37
C LYS A 252 -10.94 -4.91 14.74
N TYR A 253 -10.47 -5.51 13.65
CA TYR A 253 -9.21 -5.12 13.00
C TYR A 253 -9.31 -3.86 12.14
N PHE A 254 -10.45 -3.61 11.51
CA PHE A 254 -10.55 -2.60 10.47
C PHE A 254 -11.65 -1.55 10.72
N VAL A 255 -12.76 -1.93 11.35
CA VAL A 255 -13.95 -1.06 11.43
C VAL A 255 -14.01 -0.30 12.74
N ASP A 256 -13.83 -0.99 13.88
CA ASP A 256 -13.96 -0.39 15.21
C ASP A 256 -12.85 0.61 15.59
N PRO A 257 -11.59 0.48 15.09
CA PRO A 257 -10.50 1.33 15.55
C PRO A 257 -10.60 2.80 15.13
N ALA A 258 -11.28 3.11 14.01
CA ALA A 258 -11.38 4.48 13.52
C ALA A 258 -12.67 4.70 12.69
N PRO A 259 -13.13 5.95 12.56
CA PRO A 259 -14.22 6.27 11.67
C PRO A 259 -13.93 5.84 10.21
N PRO A 260 -14.97 5.45 9.45
CA PRO A 260 -14.83 5.06 8.04
C PRO A 260 -14.06 6.10 7.21
N GLY A 261 -13.16 5.62 6.36
CA GLY A 261 -12.32 6.46 5.50
C GLY A 261 -11.12 7.11 6.20
N LYS A 262 -10.97 6.97 7.51
CA LYS A 262 -9.81 7.47 8.26
C LYS A 262 -8.75 6.39 8.40
N GLU A 263 -7.49 6.76 8.22
CA GLU A 263 -6.34 5.91 8.52
C GLU A 263 -6.07 5.85 10.02
N PHE A 264 -5.57 4.72 10.47
CA PHE A 264 -5.15 4.49 11.88
C PHE A 264 -3.94 3.58 11.94
N ASP A 265 -3.24 3.59 13.08
CA ASP A 265 -2.12 2.68 13.34
C ASP A 265 -2.65 1.24 13.47
N ALA A 266 -2.00 0.30 12.78
CA ALA A 266 -2.40 -1.10 12.84
C ALA A 266 -2.31 -1.64 14.27
N ILE A 267 -3.33 -2.41 14.67
CA ILE A 267 -3.45 -3.04 15.99
C ILE A 267 -3.40 -4.56 15.88
N ASP A 268 -3.02 -5.23 16.96
CA ASP A 268 -3.13 -6.67 17.15
C ASP A 268 -4.55 -7.10 17.61
N GLU A 269 -4.71 -8.39 17.92
CA GLU A 269 -5.97 -8.95 18.41
C GLU A 269 -6.40 -8.40 19.79
N ASP A 270 -5.45 -7.94 20.59
CA ASP A 270 -5.69 -7.34 21.89
C ASP A 270 -5.99 -5.83 21.82
N GLY A 271 -5.87 -5.23 20.65
CA GLY A 271 -6.06 -3.80 20.39
C GLY A 271 -4.81 -2.96 20.62
N ASN A 272 -3.64 -3.57 20.84
CA ASN A 272 -2.39 -2.84 20.98
C ASN A 272 -1.83 -2.45 19.62
N THR A 273 -1.30 -1.24 19.51
CA THR A 273 -0.64 -0.78 18.27
C THR A 273 0.56 -1.65 17.95
N LEU A 274 0.61 -2.19 16.74
CA LEU A 274 1.76 -2.89 16.21
C LEU A 274 2.94 -1.91 16.01
N ARG A 275 4.05 -2.15 16.71
CA ARG A 275 5.21 -1.25 16.72
C ARG A 275 6.48 -1.93 16.24
N TYR A 276 7.41 -1.14 15.73
CA TYR A 276 8.77 -1.62 15.45
C TYR A 276 9.43 -2.11 16.74
N PRO A 277 10.08 -3.30 16.70
CA PRO A 277 10.68 -3.92 17.87
C PRO A 277 11.88 -3.12 18.39
N LYS A 278 12.25 -3.43 19.64
CA LYS A 278 13.46 -2.88 20.29
C LYS A 278 14.71 -3.15 19.44
N GLY A 279 15.55 -2.14 19.30
CA GLY A 279 16.77 -2.21 18.48
C GLY A 279 16.59 -1.87 17.00
N HIS A 280 15.37 -1.67 16.52
CA HIS A 280 15.10 -1.19 15.15
C HIS A 280 15.28 0.33 15.05
N SER A 281 15.74 0.85 13.90
CA SER A 281 15.93 2.30 13.67
C SER A 281 14.65 3.15 13.84
N LYS A 282 13.50 2.51 13.75
CA LYS A 282 12.16 3.11 13.96
C LYS A 282 11.50 2.60 15.25
N GLU A 283 12.27 2.13 16.23
CA GLU A 283 11.76 1.59 17.49
C GLU A 283 10.64 2.45 18.09
N GLY A 284 9.57 1.81 18.53
CA GLY A 284 8.42 2.44 19.17
C GLY A 284 7.44 3.14 18.23
N LYS A 285 7.78 3.38 16.95
CA LYS A 285 6.83 3.90 15.94
C LYS A 285 5.87 2.81 15.51
N ALA A 286 4.67 3.21 15.07
CA ALA A 286 3.71 2.29 14.47
C ALA A 286 4.33 1.61 13.23
N LEU A 287 4.04 0.31 13.08
CA LEU A 287 4.62 -0.51 12.03
C LEU A 287 4.08 -0.12 10.64
N PHE A 288 2.78 0.14 10.55
CA PHE A 288 2.08 0.59 9.34
C PHE A 288 0.67 1.10 9.67
N LYS A 289 0.02 1.66 8.65
CA LYS A 289 -1.36 2.15 8.73
C LYS A 289 -2.35 1.16 8.13
N ARG A 290 -3.55 1.15 8.72
CA ARG A 290 -4.76 0.51 8.18
C ARG A 290 -5.81 1.54 7.83
N LYS A 291 -6.77 1.13 6.98
CA LYS A 291 -7.92 1.93 6.62
C LYS A 291 -9.09 1.05 6.25
N PHE A 292 -10.27 1.45 6.66
CA PHE A 292 -11.55 0.89 6.23
C PHE A 292 -12.28 1.85 5.31
N ILE A 293 -12.72 1.37 4.15
CA ILE A 293 -13.52 2.13 3.19
C ILE A 293 -14.87 1.46 3.09
N PRO A 294 -15.96 2.12 3.51
CA PRO A 294 -17.30 1.56 3.44
C PRO A 294 -17.82 1.59 2.01
N ALA A 295 -18.52 0.54 1.59
CA ALA A 295 -19.27 0.45 0.35
C ALA A 295 -20.77 0.38 0.62
N LYS A 296 -21.55 1.14 -0.11
CA LYS A 296 -23.02 1.08 -0.15
C LYS A 296 -23.45 0.56 -1.51
N LEU A 297 -24.67 0.03 -1.59
CA LEU A 297 -25.24 -0.44 -2.84
C LEU A 297 -25.27 0.67 -3.90
N PHE A 298 -25.70 1.86 -3.50
CA PHE A 298 -25.83 3.02 -4.38
C PHE A 298 -24.48 3.62 -4.86
N ASP A 299 -23.34 3.14 -4.33
CA ASP A 299 -22.02 3.53 -4.82
C ASP A 299 -21.69 2.87 -6.17
N ASN A 300 -22.51 1.93 -6.63
CA ASN A 300 -22.39 1.31 -7.94
C ASN A 300 -23.52 1.81 -8.88
N PRO A 301 -23.22 2.74 -9.80
CA PRO A 301 -24.22 3.33 -10.67
C PRO A 301 -24.93 2.29 -11.56
N TYR A 302 -24.22 1.22 -11.98
CA TYR A 302 -24.79 0.16 -12.82
C TYR A 302 -25.90 -0.63 -12.13
N LEU A 303 -25.91 -0.72 -10.80
CA LEU A 303 -26.94 -1.40 -10.03
C LEU A 303 -27.97 -0.42 -9.47
N ALA A 304 -27.61 0.83 -9.24
CA ALA A 304 -28.51 1.88 -8.81
C ALA A 304 -29.52 2.23 -9.91
N GLU A 305 -29.13 2.19 -11.19
CA GLU A 305 -29.97 2.48 -12.34
C GLU A 305 -30.93 1.35 -12.67
N SER A 306 -30.64 0.09 -12.35
CA SER A 306 -31.51 -1.05 -12.68
C SER A 306 -32.74 -1.16 -11.79
N GLY A 307 -32.72 -0.58 -10.56
CA GLY A 307 -33.82 -0.62 -9.61
C GLY A 307 -34.21 -2.00 -9.07
N ASP A 308 -33.66 -3.08 -9.64
CA ASP A 308 -34.03 -4.47 -9.32
C ASP A 308 -33.51 -4.94 -7.95
N TYR A 309 -32.52 -4.28 -7.41
CA TYR A 309 -31.91 -4.63 -6.12
C TYR A 309 -32.58 -4.01 -4.89
N GLU A 310 -33.48 -3.03 -5.08
CA GLU A 310 -34.25 -2.42 -3.97
C GLU A 310 -35.40 -3.31 -3.49
N THR A 311 -35.77 -4.30 -4.28
CA THR A 311 -36.93 -5.18 -4.03
C THR A 311 -36.54 -6.58 -3.51
N MET A 312 -35.25 -6.89 -3.36
CA MET A 312 -34.69 -8.11 -2.75
C MET A 312 -34.19 -7.84 -1.34
#